data_631374b087ad6fd807df02af68804369
#
_entry.id   631374b087ad6fd807df02af68804369
#
_cell.length_a   1.000
_cell.length_b   1.000
_cell.length_c   1.000
_cell.angle_alpha   90.00
_cell.angle_beta   90.00
_cell.angle_gamma   90.00
#
_symmetry.space_group_name_H-M   'P 1'
#
loop_
_entity.id
_entity.type
_entity.pdbx_description
1 polymer ?
#
loop_
_entity_poly.entity_id
_entity_poly.type
_entity_poly.pdbx_seq_one_letter_code
_entity_poly.pdbx_strand_id
1 'polypeptide(L)'
;IESALDESDLVIDASPSGIGIKNKKLFYEPRDIMSIYQGGEAIEGDNAVSDMLFNSRVNYNDAVGKKHVMQGSCNVTGMGRILEPLRKNFGSSIKRFDVTLVRRWADIEQTDENVTDTIELTQSPHHGEDVKSYFGKDSPLFVRAIKVPTRQMHLHIMDIRFKENTPSVDEIHNTFKDEYGVATLWSAKGTKDIRDFAGKLNFSF
;
A
#
# COMPACT_ATOMS: atom_id res chain seq x y z
N ILE A 1 -2.77 3.00 -29.36
CA ILE A 1 -3.07 2.20 -28.14
C ILE A 1 -3.47 0.79 -28.54
N GLU A 2 -4.45 0.58 -29.42
CA GLU A 2 -4.96 -0.74 -29.78
C GLU A 2 -3.86 -1.67 -30.34
N SER A 3 -3.03 -1.19 -31.27
CA SER A 3 -1.90 -1.96 -31.81
C SER A 3 -0.91 -2.42 -30.74
N ALA A 4 -0.66 -1.59 -29.72
CA ALA A 4 0.21 -1.98 -28.61
C ALA A 4 -0.45 -3.04 -27.71
N LEU A 5 -1.77 -2.97 -27.55
CA LEU A 5 -2.52 -3.98 -26.79
C LEU A 5 -2.54 -5.33 -27.49
N ASP A 6 -2.65 -5.33 -28.83
CA ASP A 6 -2.65 -6.57 -29.64
C ASP A 6 -1.30 -7.34 -29.56
N GLU A 7 -0.22 -6.65 -29.14
CA GLU A 7 1.12 -7.21 -28.96
C GLU A 7 1.48 -7.44 -27.47
N SER A 8 0.53 -7.25 -26.54
CA SER A 8 0.79 -7.28 -25.10
C SER A 8 0.15 -8.49 -24.43
N ASP A 9 0.91 -9.19 -23.60
CA ASP A 9 0.39 -10.27 -22.74
C ASP A 9 -0.16 -9.72 -21.42
N LEU A 10 0.36 -8.57 -20.95
CA LEU A 10 0.04 -7.96 -19.67
C LEU A 10 0.01 -6.44 -19.78
N VAL A 11 -0.99 -5.82 -19.17
CA VAL A 11 -1.11 -4.37 -19.04
C VAL A 11 -1.05 -3.96 -17.56
N ILE A 12 -0.28 -2.93 -17.26
CA ILE A 12 -0.36 -2.22 -15.99
C ILE A 12 -1.20 -0.96 -16.21
N ASP A 13 -2.40 -0.95 -15.63
CA ASP A 13 -3.34 0.17 -15.74
C ASP A 13 -3.18 1.10 -14.52
N ALA A 14 -2.57 2.26 -14.76
CA ALA A 14 -2.38 3.33 -13.80
C ALA A 14 -3.35 4.51 -14.02
N SER A 15 -4.47 4.26 -14.71
CA SER A 15 -5.48 5.27 -14.98
C SER A 15 -6.13 5.78 -13.68
N PRO A 16 -6.71 7.00 -13.70
CA PRO A 16 -7.52 7.49 -12.59
C PRO A 16 -8.69 6.58 -12.27
N SER A 17 -9.13 6.60 -11.02
CA SER A 17 -10.26 5.80 -10.52
C SER A 17 -11.50 5.86 -11.43
N GLY A 18 -12.09 4.72 -11.70
CA GLY A 18 -13.25 4.54 -12.58
C GLY A 18 -12.93 4.53 -14.08
N ILE A 19 -11.67 4.69 -14.47
CA ILE A 19 -11.24 4.52 -15.85
C ILE A 19 -10.77 3.08 -16.12
N GLY A 20 -10.07 2.46 -15.16
CA GLY A 20 -9.58 1.09 -15.29
C GLY A 20 -10.68 0.08 -15.58
N ILE A 21 -11.84 0.20 -14.93
CA ILE A 21 -13.00 -0.67 -15.24
C ILE A 21 -13.52 -0.49 -16.67
N LYS A 22 -13.47 0.74 -17.20
CA LYS A 22 -13.86 1.00 -18.60
C LYS A 22 -12.84 0.38 -19.55
N ASN A 23 -11.56 0.56 -19.27
CA ASN A 23 -10.47 -0.01 -20.04
C ASN A 23 -10.55 -1.55 -20.04
N LYS A 24 -10.83 -2.15 -18.87
CA LYS A 24 -11.05 -3.58 -18.75
C LYS A 24 -12.09 -4.09 -19.73
N LYS A 25 -13.29 -3.51 -19.68
CA LYS A 25 -14.44 -3.93 -20.50
C LYS A 25 -14.24 -3.67 -22.00
N LEU A 26 -13.61 -2.56 -22.37
CA LEU A 26 -13.44 -2.15 -23.75
C LEU A 26 -12.24 -2.77 -24.44
N PHE A 27 -11.17 -3.01 -23.72
CA PHE A 27 -9.87 -3.35 -24.32
C PHE A 27 -9.28 -4.67 -23.84
N TYR A 28 -9.32 -4.96 -22.53
CA TYR A 28 -8.55 -6.09 -21.97
C TYR A 28 -9.32 -7.39 -22.04
N GLU A 29 -10.58 -7.41 -21.61
CA GLU A 29 -11.42 -8.62 -21.69
C GLU A 29 -11.63 -9.12 -23.13
N PRO A 30 -11.95 -8.25 -24.12
CA PRO A 30 -12.13 -8.70 -25.50
C PRO A 30 -10.85 -9.30 -26.14
N ARG A 31 -9.68 -8.93 -25.62
CA ARG A 31 -8.37 -9.41 -26.10
C ARG A 31 -7.77 -10.52 -25.24
N ASP A 32 -8.45 -10.90 -24.17
CA ASP A 32 -7.95 -11.86 -23.18
C ASP A 32 -6.63 -11.44 -22.49
N ILE A 33 -6.36 -10.13 -22.39
CA ILE A 33 -5.12 -9.59 -21.83
C ILE A 33 -5.19 -9.57 -20.32
N MET A 34 -4.13 -10.02 -19.66
CA MET A 34 -3.97 -9.87 -18.20
C MET A 34 -3.76 -8.41 -17.81
N SER A 35 -4.25 -8.02 -16.64
CA SER A 35 -4.05 -6.64 -16.18
C SER A 35 -3.81 -6.50 -14.67
N ILE A 36 -2.96 -5.54 -14.33
CA ILE A 36 -2.69 -5.11 -12.96
C ILE A 36 -3.16 -3.66 -12.84
N TYR A 37 -4.11 -3.40 -11.96
CA TYR A 37 -4.62 -2.05 -11.70
C TYR A 37 -3.91 -1.42 -10.51
N GLN A 38 -3.55 -0.14 -10.63
CA GLN A 38 -2.85 0.59 -9.57
C GLN A 38 -3.80 1.52 -8.84
N GLY A 39 -4.36 1.05 -7.75
CA GLY A 39 -5.08 1.86 -6.77
C GLY A 39 -6.30 2.66 -7.26
N GLY A 40 -7.25 2.83 -6.41
CA GLY A 40 -8.41 3.67 -6.70
C GLY A 40 -9.55 3.01 -7.46
N GLU A 41 -9.41 1.77 -7.90
CA GLU A 41 -10.49 0.98 -8.49
C GLU A 41 -11.22 0.13 -7.44
N ALA A 42 -12.42 -0.34 -7.77
CA ALA A 42 -13.19 -1.23 -6.91
C ALA A 42 -12.75 -2.69 -7.05
N ILE A 43 -12.80 -3.44 -5.95
CA ILE A 43 -12.61 -4.90 -5.91
C ILE A 43 -13.90 -5.65 -5.56
N GLU A 44 -14.98 -4.92 -5.32
CA GLU A 44 -16.30 -5.48 -5.00
C GLU A 44 -17.40 -4.81 -5.86
N GLY A 45 -18.47 -5.55 -6.11
CA GLY A 45 -19.62 -5.09 -6.87
C GLY A 45 -19.42 -5.09 -8.39
N ASP A 46 -20.39 -4.51 -9.11
CA ASP A 46 -20.48 -4.55 -10.59
C ASP A 46 -19.36 -3.79 -11.30
N ASN A 47 -18.67 -2.93 -10.59
CA ASN A 47 -17.53 -2.15 -11.11
C ASN A 47 -16.18 -2.66 -10.64
N ALA A 48 -16.13 -3.88 -10.10
CA ALA A 48 -14.87 -4.48 -9.68
C ALA A 48 -13.95 -4.75 -10.87
N VAL A 49 -12.73 -4.26 -10.79
CA VAL A 49 -11.68 -4.58 -11.77
C VAL A 49 -11.05 -5.95 -11.49
N SER A 50 -11.08 -6.38 -10.25
CA SER A 50 -10.52 -7.64 -9.76
C SER A 50 -11.30 -8.10 -8.54
N ASP A 51 -11.25 -9.39 -8.26
CA ASP A 51 -11.80 -10.02 -7.05
C ASP A 51 -10.78 -10.08 -5.90
N MET A 52 -9.59 -9.53 -6.09
CA MET A 52 -8.55 -9.53 -5.07
C MET A 52 -7.73 -8.25 -5.06
N LEU A 53 -7.37 -7.84 -3.85
CA LEU A 53 -6.34 -6.86 -3.63
C LEU A 53 -4.99 -7.57 -3.53
N PHE A 54 -4.02 -7.12 -4.30
CA PHE A 54 -2.71 -7.74 -4.45
C PHE A 54 -1.62 -7.00 -3.69
N ASN A 55 -0.80 -7.75 -2.98
CA ASN A 55 0.46 -7.26 -2.42
C ASN A 55 1.52 -8.37 -2.54
N SER A 56 2.59 -8.10 -3.27
CA SER A 56 3.64 -9.08 -3.56
C SER A 56 4.28 -9.72 -2.33
N ARG A 57 4.25 -9.07 -1.16
CA ARG A 57 4.80 -9.60 0.09
C ARG A 57 3.80 -10.42 0.88
N VAL A 58 2.51 -10.25 0.64
CA VAL A 58 1.45 -10.86 1.45
C VAL A 58 0.84 -12.05 0.75
N ASN A 59 0.34 -11.86 -0.46
CA ASN A 59 -0.49 -12.84 -1.17
C ASN A 59 -0.07 -13.07 -2.63
N TYR A 60 1.25 -13.10 -2.88
CA TYR A 60 1.78 -13.32 -4.23
C TYR A 60 1.23 -14.59 -4.88
N ASN A 61 1.23 -15.70 -4.15
CA ASN A 61 0.79 -17.00 -4.69
C ASN A 61 -0.69 -17.02 -5.04
N ASP A 62 -1.51 -16.23 -4.36
CA ASP A 62 -2.96 -16.15 -4.63
C ASP A 62 -3.24 -15.39 -5.94
N ALA A 63 -2.30 -14.55 -6.38
CA ALA A 63 -2.39 -13.79 -7.63
C ALA A 63 -1.93 -14.59 -8.86
N VAL A 64 -1.14 -15.65 -8.64
CA VAL A 64 -0.62 -16.47 -9.75
C VAL A 64 -1.79 -17.14 -10.47
N GLY A 65 -1.87 -16.90 -11.78
CA GLY A 65 -2.94 -17.43 -12.64
C GLY A 65 -4.23 -16.58 -12.67
N LYS A 66 -4.29 -15.49 -11.91
CA LYS A 66 -5.39 -14.52 -12.02
C LYS A 66 -5.20 -13.62 -13.24
N LYS A 67 -6.28 -13.39 -13.99
CA LYS A 67 -6.24 -12.49 -15.15
C LYS A 67 -6.16 -11.03 -14.77
N HIS A 68 -6.86 -10.66 -13.72
CA HIS A 68 -6.96 -9.28 -13.25
C HIS A 68 -6.66 -9.21 -11.77
N VAL A 69 -5.71 -8.39 -11.40
CA VAL A 69 -5.38 -8.13 -10.00
C VAL A 69 -5.32 -6.62 -9.75
N MET A 70 -5.68 -6.19 -8.55
CA MET A 70 -5.60 -4.80 -8.15
C MET A 70 -4.54 -4.63 -7.07
N GLN A 71 -3.58 -3.76 -7.31
CA GLN A 71 -2.62 -3.34 -6.32
C GLN A 71 -3.25 -2.32 -5.36
N GLY A 72 -3.07 -2.49 -4.07
CA GLY A 72 -3.50 -1.51 -3.08
C GLY A 72 -2.76 -0.17 -3.21
N SER A 73 -3.33 0.88 -2.61
CA SER A 73 -2.70 2.19 -2.55
C SER A 73 -1.30 2.12 -1.90
N CYS A 74 -0.51 3.19 -2.07
CA CYS A 74 0.82 3.29 -1.44
C CYS A 74 0.78 3.07 0.08
N ASN A 75 -0.27 3.56 0.77
CA ASN A 75 -0.45 3.32 2.20
C ASN A 75 -0.73 1.85 2.50
N VAL A 76 -1.62 1.22 1.74
CA VAL A 76 -1.99 -0.20 1.90
C VAL A 76 -0.79 -1.10 1.61
N THR A 77 -0.07 -0.83 0.53
CA THR A 77 1.15 -1.54 0.15
C THR A 77 2.25 -1.39 1.22
N GLY A 78 2.46 -0.18 1.72
CA GLY A 78 3.43 0.09 2.80
C GLY A 78 3.09 -0.64 4.09
N MET A 79 1.83 -0.62 4.51
CA MET A 79 1.38 -1.40 5.67
C MET A 79 1.61 -2.89 5.48
N GLY A 80 1.26 -3.46 4.34
CA GLY A 80 1.49 -4.87 4.05
C GLY A 80 2.95 -5.29 4.17
N ARG A 81 3.87 -4.45 3.68
CA ARG A 81 5.33 -4.71 3.77
C ARG A 81 5.86 -4.77 5.18
N ILE A 82 5.29 -4.01 6.10
CA ILE A 82 5.72 -3.98 7.50
C ILE A 82 4.95 -5.02 8.34
N LEU A 83 3.65 -5.10 8.16
CA LEU A 83 2.81 -5.96 9.00
C LEU A 83 3.01 -7.46 8.71
N GLU A 84 3.29 -7.84 7.45
CA GLU A 84 3.45 -9.25 7.10
C GLU A 84 4.69 -9.91 7.73
N PRO A 85 5.89 -9.32 7.70
CA PRO A 85 7.04 -9.87 8.42
C PRO A 85 6.80 -9.97 9.93
N LEU A 86 6.16 -8.97 10.53
CA LEU A 86 5.82 -8.99 11.95
C LEU A 86 4.80 -10.08 12.28
N ARG A 87 3.78 -10.24 11.43
CA ARG A 87 2.80 -11.31 11.58
C ARG A 87 3.42 -12.70 11.45
N LYS A 88 4.35 -12.88 10.52
CA LYS A 88 5.06 -14.15 10.33
C LYS A 88 5.91 -14.52 11.53
N ASN A 89 6.61 -13.56 12.11
CA ASN A 89 7.53 -13.80 13.22
C ASN A 89 6.84 -13.82 14.58
N PHE A 90 5.79 -12.99 14.78
CA PHE A 90 5.20 -12.76 16.10
C PHE A 90 3.67 -12.91 16.12
N GLY A 91 3.03 -13.37 15.03
CA GLY A 91 1.58 -13.30 14.85
C GLY A 91 0.74 -13.86 16.01
N SER A 92 1.14 -14.99 16.59
CA SER A 92 0.46 -15.58 17.75
C SER A 92 0.52 -14.72 19.01
N SER A 93 1.59 -13.92 19.15
CA SER A 93 1.83 -13.04 20.29
C SER A 93 1.24 -11.64 20.09
N ILE A 94 0.91 -11.25 18.86
CA ILE A 94 0.34 -9.93 18.60
C ILE A 94 -1.10 -9.87 19.08
N LYS A 95 -1.39 -8.88 19.91
CA LYS A 95 -2.71 -8.57 20.40
C LYS A 95 -3.43 -7.59 19.48
N ARG A 96 -2.71 -6.57 18.98
CA ARG A 96 -3.30 -5.50 18.18
C ARG A 96 -2.23 -4.70 17.44
N PHE A 97 -2.58 -4.27 16.24
CA PHE A 97 -1.89 -3.23 15.49
C PHE A 97 -2.73 -1.95 15.49
N ASP A 98 -2.19 -0.86 15.99
CA ASP A 98 -2.77 0.47 15.90
C ASP A 98 -1.91 1.30 14.95
N VAL A 99 -2.47 1.71 13.80
CA VAL A 99 -1.76 2.45 12.76
C VAL A 99 -2.35 3.83 12.59
N THR A 100 -1.51 4.85 12.67
CA THR A 100 -1.87 6.22 12.29
C THR A 100 -1.17 6.57 10.99
N LEU A 101 -1.95 6.80 9.96
CA LEU A 101 -1.47 7.28 8.66
C LEU A 101 -1.40 8.80 8.70
N VAL A 102 -0.20 9.36 8.63
CA VAL A 102 0.02 10.80 8.38
C VAL A 102 0.21 10.94 6.87
N ARG A 103 -0.88 11.32 6.19
CA ARG A 103 -0.94 11.36 4.73
C ARG A 103 -0.46 12.70 4.21
N ARG A 104 0.32 12.68 3.12
CA ARG A 104 0.58 13.89 2.36
C ARG A 104 -0.72 14.49 1.82
N TRP A 105 -0.71 15.80 1.57
CA TRP A 105 -1.86 16.51 1.02
C TRP A 105 -2.17 16.10 -0.40
N ALA A 106 -1.15 16.11 -1.24
CA ALA A 106 -1.23 15.78 -2.65
C ALA A 106 0.05 15.04 -3.09
N ASP A 107 0.00 14.38 -4.22
CA ASP A 107 1.17 13.83 -4.87
C ASP A 107 2.02 14.96 -5.49
N ILE A 108 3.29 14.68 -5.74
CA ILE A 108 4.22 15.69 -6.27
C ILE A 108 3.72 16.21 -7.63
N GLU A 109 3.17 15.31 -8.44
CA GLU A 109 2.65 15.59 -9.78
C GLU A 109 1.33 16.35 -9.76
N GLN A 110 0.60 16.33 -8.66
CA GLN A 110 -0.65 17.07 -8.49
C GLN A 110 -0.39 18.55 -8.18
N THR A 111 0.20 19.25 -9.13
CA THR A 111 0.64 20.66 -8.97
C THR A 111 -0.53 21.62 -8.78
N ASP A 112 -1.71 21.29 -9.30
CA ASP A 112 -2.92 22.11 -9.22
C ASP A 112 -3.62 22.02 -7.86
N GLU A 113 -3.28 21.01 -7.06
CA GLU A 113 -3.78 20.89 -5.70
C GLU A 113 -3.22 22.00 -4.80
N ASN A 114 -4.11 22.81 -4.23
CA ASN A 114 -3.72 23.84 -3.28
C ASN A 114 -3.44 23.21 -1.92
N VAL A 115 -2.16 23.13 -1.54
CA VAL A 115 -1.77 22.67 -0.21
C VAL A 115 -2.06 23.77 0.81
N THR A 116 -3.10 23.58 1.58
CA THR A 116 -3.51 24.52 2.63
C THR A 116 -2.73 24.32 3.93
N ASP A 117 -2.60 25.36 4.73
CA ASP A 117 -1.93 25.30 6.05
C ASP A 117 -2.90 24.76 7.12
N THR A 118 -3.33 23.51 6.93
CA THR A 118 -4.28 22.84 7.83
C THR A 118 -3.97 21.36 7.99
N ILE A 119 -4.48 20.75 9.05
CA ILE A 119 -4.48 19.32 9.28
C ILE A 119 -5.93 18.83 9.20
N GLU A 120 -6.20 17.87 8.32
CA GLU A 120 -7.52 17.28 8.17
C GLU A 120 -7.61 15.89 8.79
N LEU A 121 -8.72 15.62 9.45
CA LEU A 121 -9.05 14.28 9.91
C LEU A 121 -9.69 13.49 8.77
N THR A 122 -9.23 12.27 8.53
CA THR A 122 -9.91 11.31 7.67
C THR A 122 -10.75 10.38 8.54
N GLN A 123 -12.05 10.55 8.50
CA GLN A 123 -12.97 9.63 9.18
C GLN A 123 -13.03 8.32 8.42
N SER A 124 -12.98 7.19 9.14
CA SER A 124 -13.11 5.83 8.60
C SER A 124 -12.28 5.59 7.33
N PRO A 125 -10.95 5.67 7.39
CA PRO A 125 -10.13 5.46 6.21
C PRO A 125 -10.28 4.01 5.71
N HIS A 126 -10.64 3.82 4.44
CA HIS A 126 -10.79 2.52 3.78
C HIS A 126 -9.50 1.67 3.85
N HIS A 127 -8.36 2.30 3.99
CA HIS A 127 -7.05 1.61 4.07
C HIS A 127 -6.99 0.48 5.10
N GLY A 128 -7.74 0.60 6.21
CA GLY A 128 -7.81 -0.46 7.21
C GLY A 128 -8.51 -1.71 6.68
N GLU A 129 -9.64 -1.52 6.01
CA GLU A 129 -10.40 -2.62 5.41
C GLU A 129 -9.64 -3.26 4.24
N ASP A 130 -8.98 -2.43 3.42
CA ASP A 130 -8.12 -2.92 2.34
C ASP A 130 -6.99 -3.82 2.88
N VAL A 131 -6.33 -3.43 3.97
CA VAL A 131 -5.29 -4.26 4.60
C VAL A 131 -5.88 -5.51 5.24
N LYS A 132 -7.06 -5.42 5.83
CA LYS A 132 -7.76 -6.61 6.36
C LYS A 132 -8.12 -7.61 5.27
N SER A 133 -8.31 -7.17 4.03
CA SER A 133 -8.50 -8.11 2.92
C SER A 133 -7.31 -9.04 2.70
N TYR A 134 -6.10 -8.60 3.06
CA TYR A 134 -4.88 -9.41 3.01
C TYR A 134 -4.77 -10.42 4.16
N PHE A 135 -5.15 -10.00 5.36
CA PHE A 135 -4.87 -10.73 6.61
C PHE A 135 -6.10 -11.41 7.22
N GLY A 136 -7.26 -11.23 6.62
CA GLY A 136 -8.55 -11.66 7.16
C GLY A 136 -9.30 -10.54 7.89
N LYS A 137 -10.63 -10.57 7.78
CA LYS A 137 -11.52 -9.53 8.34
C LYS A 137 -11.38 -9.37 9.86
N ASP A 138 -11.04 -10.46 10.55
CA ASP A 138 -10.87 -10.49 12.02
C ASP A 138 -9.46 -10.09 12.48
N SER A 139 -8.61 -9.63 11.57
CA SER A 139 -7.27 -9.17 11.91
C SER A 139 -7.34 -8.05 12.95
N PRO A 140 -6.53 -8.11 14.02
CA PRO A 140 -6.55 -7.13 15.10
C PRO A 140 -5.87 -5.81 14.68
N LEU A 141 -6.36 -5.24 13.59
CA LEU A 141 -5.84 -4.02 12.98
C LEU A 141 -6.84 -2.87 13.15
N PHE A 142 -6.35 -1.76 13.66
CA PHE A 142 -7.06 -0.49 13.69
C PHE A 142 -6.25 0.57 12.95
N VAL A 143 -6.89 1.26 12.00
CA VAL A 143 -6.26 2.32 11.21
C VAL A 143 -7.02 3.62 11.34
N ARG A 144 -6.29 4.70 11.57
CA ARG A 144 -6.78 6.08 11.51
C ARG A 144 -5.87 6.89 10.60
N ALA A 145 -6.36 8.00 10.09
CA ALA A 145 -5.61 8.84 9.19
C ALA A 145 -5.82 10.33 9.46
N ILE A 146 -4.75 11.08 9.26
CA ILE A 146 -4.76 12.53 9.14
C ILE A 146 -4.11 12.92 7.82
N LYS A 147 -4.48 14.06 7.27
CA LYS A 147 -3.89 14.65 6.08
C LYS A 147 -3.13 15.91 6.50
N VAL A 148 -1.89 16.04 6.12
CA VAL A 148 -0.99 17.14 6.55
C VAL A 148 -0.50 17.94 5.34
N PRO A 149 -0.17 19.24 5.51
CA PRO A 149 0.20 20.13 4.42
C PRO A 149 1.61 19.85 3.89
N THR A 150 1.81 18.68 3.31
CA THR A 150 3.05 18.28 2.62
C THR A 150 2.74 17.54 1.33
N ARG A 151 3.62 17.63 0.36
CA ARG A 151 3.55 16.90 -0.91
C ARG A 151 4.44 15.66 -0.94
N GLN A 152 5.29 15.48 0.07
CA GLN A 152 6.29 14.43 0.03
C GLN A 152 6.11 13.43 1.14
N MET A 153 6.01 12.16 0.74
CA MET A 153 5.98 10.99 1.61
C MET A 153 4.75 10.90 2.52
N HIS A 154 4.35 9.72 2.81
CA HIS A 154 3.49 9.40 3.94
C HIS A 154 4.35 8.99 5.13
N LEU A 155 3.84 9.20 6.33
CA LEU A 155 4.40 8.63 7.55
C LEU A 155 3.37 7.71 8.19
N HIS A 156 3.78 6.48 8.51
CA HIS A 156 2.95 5.56 9.27
C HIS A 156 3.52 5.42 10.68
N ILE A 157 2.72 5.77 11.68
CA ILE A 157 3.05 5.52 13.08
C ILE A 157 2.34 4.23 13.47
N MET A 158 3.10 3.21 13.86
CA MET A 158 2.57 1.89 14.19
C MET A 158 2.86 1.56 15.65
N ASP A 159 1.80 1.38 16.43
CA ASP A 159 1.86 0.91 17.82
C ASP A 159 1.41 -0.55 17.83
N ILE A 160 2.32 -1.44 18.23
CA ILE A 160 2.09 -2.89 18.19
C ILE A 160 2.02 -3.39 19.63
N ARG A 161 0.88 -3.95 19.99
CA ARG A 161 0.64 -4.52 21.30
C ARG A 161 0.77 -6.01 21.28
N PHE A 162 1.54 -6.56 22.21
CA PHE A 162 1.71 -7.98 22.41
C PHE A 162 0.86 -8.48 23.56
N LYS A 163 0.49 -9.77 23.53
CA LYS A 163 -0.35 -10.40 24.57
C LYS A 163 0.43 -10.60 25.87
N GLU A 164 1.66 -11.08 25.74
CA GLU A 164 2.55 -11.41 26.84
C GLU A 164 3.94 -10.85 26.54
N ASN A 165 4.91 -11.66 26.28
CA ASN A 165 6.29 -11.21 26.06
C ASN A 165 6.42 -10.27 24.85
N THR A 166 6.81 -9.03 25.11
CA THR A 166 7.11 -8.06 24.06
C THR A 166 8.50 -8.38 23.49
N PRO A 167 8.64 -8.53 22.16
CA PRO A 167 9.93 -8.69 21.54
C PRO A 167 10.89 -7.54 21.86
N SER A 168 12.16 -7.84 21.93
CA SER A 168 13.22 -6.82 22.05
C SER A 168 13.34 -6.00 20.75
N VAL A 169 13.99 -4.85 20.86
CA VAL A 169 14.29 -4.00 19.69
C VAL A 169 15.13 -4.77 18.66
N ASP A 170 16.07 -5.59 19.11
CA ASP A 170 16.92 -6.39 18.23
C ASP A 170 16.13 -7.48 17.49
N GLU A 171 15.17 -8.12 18.13
CA GLU A 171 14.31 -9.10 17.47
C GLU A 171 13.44 -8.43 16.39
N ILE A 172 12.87 -7.25 16.68
CA ILE A 172 12.13 -6.47 15.69
C ILE A 172 13.04 -6.02 14.55
N HIS A 173 14.24 -5.51 14.86
CA HIS A 173 15.21 -5.10 13.85
C HIS A 173 15.61 -6.27 12.94
N ASN A 174 15.91 -7.43 13.51
CA ASN A 174 16.27 -8.62 12.76
C ASN A 174 15.15 -9.11 11.84
N THR A 175 13.89 -8.86 12.19
CA THR A 175 12.73 -9.15 11.31
C THR A 175 12.82 -8.39 9.97
N PHE A 176 13.41 -7.19 9.97
CA PHE A 176 13.48 -6.34 8.78
C PHE A 176 14.85 -6.32 8.10
N LYS A 177 15.88 -6.90 8.70
CA LYS A 177 17.26 -6.81 8.23
C LYS A 177 17.45 -7.24 6.78
N ASP A 178 16.77 -8.31 6.39
CA ASP A 178 16.88 -8.92 5.06
C ASP A 178 15.55 -8.75 4.26
N GLU A 179 14.66 -7.88 4.74
CA GLU A 179 13.36 -7.68 4.11
C GLU A 179 13.50 -6.77 2.90
N TYR A 180 13.19 -7.29 1.72
CA TYR A 180 13.27 -6.52 0.46
C TYR A 180 12.34 -5.30 0.48
N GLY A 181 12.89 -4.14 0.14
CA GLY A 181 12.15 -2.88 0.08
C GLY A 181 11.86 -2.26 1.44
N VAL A 182 12.57 -2.71 2.49
CA VAL A 182 12.55 -2.11 3.83
C VAL A 182 13.97 -1.75 4.24
N ALA A 183 14.17 -0.56 4.78
CA ALA A 183 15.44 -0.13 5.35
C ALA A 183 15.21 0.41 6.76
N THR A 184 16.10 0.05 7.69
CA THR A 184 16.03 0.54 9.08
C THR A 184 16.96 1.73 9.26
N LEU A 185 16.41 2.85 9.70
CA LEU A 185 17.14 4.09 9.98
C LEU A 185 16.89 4.52 11.43
N TRP A 186 17.94 4.52 12.25
CA TRP A 186 17.84 4.87 13.67
C TRP A 186 17.92 6.36 13.98
N SER A 187 18.46 7.15 13.05
CA SER A 187 18.74 8.57 13.25
C SER A 187 17.79 9.52 12.54
N ALA A 188 16.84 9.01 11.75
CA ALA A 188 15.88 9.84 11.02
C ALA A 188 14.90 10.50 12.00
N LYS A 189 14.78 11.82 11.95
CA LYS A 189 13.85 12.61 12.75
C LYS A 189 12.60 13.01 11.99
N GLY A 190 12.60 12.83 10.67
CA GLY A 190 11.47 13.19 9.82
C GLY A 190 11.64 12.72 8.38
N THR A 191 10.62 12.93 7.58
CA THR A 191 10.59 12.51 6.17
C THR A 191 11.70 13.16 5.33
N LYS A 192 12.15 14.38 5.72
CA LYS A 192 13.28 15.05 5.08
C LYS A 192 14.58 14.23 5.21
N ASP A 193 14.87 13.71 6.40
CA ASP A 193 16.09 12.93 6.65
C ASP A 193 16.08 11.64 5.83
N ILE A 194 14.90 11.01 5.69
CA ILE A 194 14.73 9.81 4.89
C ILE A 194 14.98 10.11 3.41
N ARG A 195 14.41 11.19 2.90
CA ARG A 195 14.62 11.62 1.52
C ARG A 195 16.10 11.95 1.25
N ASP A 196 16.74 12.68 2.14
CA ASP A 196 18.15 13.05 1.99
C ASP A 196 19.07 11.81 2.03
N PHE A 197 18.71 10.80 2.85
CA PHE A 197 19.40 9.50 2.87
C PHE A 197 19.22 8.74 1.55
N ALA A 198 18.00 8.64 1.06
CA ALA A 198 17.70 7.95 -0.18
C ALA A 198 18.38 8.64 -1.39
N GLY A 199 18.41 9.98 -1.41
CA GLY A 199 19.14 10.75 -2.42
C GLY A 199 20.65 10.45 -2.45
N LYS A 200 21.27 10.21 -1.28
CA LYS A 200 22.67 9.78 -1.20
C LYS A 200 22.91 8.38 -1.79
N LEU A 201 21.88 7.55 -1.84
CA LEU A 201 21.91 6.22 -2.45
C LEU A 201 21.46 6.23 -3.93
N ASN A 202 21.32 7.43 -4.52
CA ASN A 202 20.84 7.64 -5.90
C ASN A 202 19.42 7.11 -6.16
N PHE A 203 18.58 7.01 -5.13
CA PHE A 203 17.15 6.86 -5.34
C PHE A 203 16.54 8.22 -5.69
N SER A 204 15.85 8.30 -6.83
CA SER A 204 15.03 9.46 -7.21
C SER A 204 13.65 9.34 -6.56
N PHE A 205 13.11 10.47 -6.14
CA PHE A 205 11.73 10.61 -5.66
C PHE A 205 10.96 11.52 -6.60
#